data_f421c4417c78c0add91e88fcd0fe0760
#
_entry.id   f421c4417c78c0add91e88fcd0fe0760
#
_cell.length_a   1.000
_cell.length_b   1.000
_cell.length_c   1.000
_cell.angle_alpha   90.00
_cell.angle_beta   90.00
_cell.angle_gamma   90.00
#
_symmetry.space_group_name_H-M   'P 1'
#
loop_
_entity.id
_entity.type
_entity.pdbx_description
1 polymer ?
#
loop_
_entity_poly.entity_id
_entity_poly.type
_entity_poly.pdbx_seq_one_letter_code
_entity_poly.pdbx_strand_id
1 'polypeptide(L)'
;MRRNIPILILMFGLVSLFPAYGQELSIWPWPMDTEEYAFHFLPVGGWNTPGSFSPRSMAMGETYFTSRNSTAGFLNPAYLSYLSDPQFSLSYRYTENRYKTSYWNPFEPMPQDDFFEARTFGRKTDYLDTAGLALPFEKWVLAANYFLFQEFNFPEIRGLFFGFPQSVIQSGNMKGLNVAFSCRLTESFSLGASASYVFGDIDRVQELPAIAILQAEKNMGRIPPIFDPYPATTQKYSYDAKGFFFNLGFTWEPSRQLILGFSLRPPFSLDVQTEIEFTDWVGQRAHRSEENYFKHPLVSVASVLFHPLEPLLFTVDLSYWGWGKFSTDVDLGWFGSYDFQGVLKLNLGAEYKINLPFEQIGSLALRAGYIYDPQPYKYGPSIARDYFTFGFSLPVGRFDFDFTAKLGLSAREQHRFHSDVLQVGAGYRF
;
A
#
# COMPACT_ATOMS: atom_id res chain seq x y z
N MET A 1 15.49 -16.22 -36.94
CA MET A 1 14.24 -15.81 -36.25
C MET A 1 13.51 -16.93 -35.45
N ARG A 2 14.14 -18.03 -35.02
CA ARG A 2 13.44 -19.19 -34.37
C ARG A 2 13.96 -19.57 -32.97
N ARG A 3 14.66 -18.67 -32.24
CA ARG A 3 15.28 -19.01 -30.92
C ARG A 3 14.65 -18.39 -29.69
N ASN A 4 13.63 -17.52 -29.80
CA ASN A 4 13.13 -16.75 -28.64
C ASN A 4 11.74 -17.18 -28.14
N ILE A 5 11.09 -18.20 -28.74
CA ILE A 5 9.78 -18.70 -28.30
C ILE A 5 9.82 -19.44 -26.95
N PRO A 6 10.90 -20.19 -26.56
CA PRO A 6 10.89 -20.92 -25.30
C PRO A 6 10.91 -20.04 -24.05
N ILE A 7 11.43 -18.80 -24.12
CA ILE A 7 11.49 -17.90 -22.95
C ILE A 7 10.10 -17.32 -22.61
N LEU A 8 9.28 -17.04 -23.62
CA LEU A 8 7.92 -16.55 -23.41
C LEU A 8 7.04 -17.63 -22.75
N ILE A 9 7.23 -18.90 -23.15
CA ILE A 9 6.51 -20.05 -22.54
C ILE A 9 6.97 -20.28 -21.10
N LEU A 10 8.23 -20.03 -20.77
CA LEU A 10 8.74 -20.15 -19.41
C LEU A 10 8.15 -19.05 -18.47
N MET A 11 7.98 -17.83 -18.96
CA MET A 11 7.35 -16.75 -18.20
C MET A 11 5.85 -16.98 -17.97
N PHE A 12 5.12 -17.48 -18.94
CA PHE A 12 3.71 -17.86 -18.76
C PHE A 12 3.54 -19.14 -17.93
N GLY A 13 4.47 -20.08 -18.02
CA GLY A 13 4.48 -21.31 -17.21
C GLY A 13 4.73 -21.09 -15.72
N LEU A 14 5.46 -20.03 -15.35
CA LEU A 14 5.68 -19.67 -13.94
C LEU A 14 4.41 -19.14 -13.25
N VAL A 15 3.49 -18.52 -14.00
CA VAL A 15 2.21 -18.03 -13.46
C VAL A 15 1.26 -19.19 -13.13
N SER A 16 1.38 -20.34 -13.82
CA SER A 16 0.54 -21.51 -13.58
C SER A 16 1.03 -22.44 -12.46
N LEU A 17 2.21 -22.16 -11.87
CA LEU A 17 2.79 -22.96 -10.77
C LEU A 17 2.38 -22.51 -9.37
N PHE A 18 1.59 -21.46 -9.24
CA PHE A 18 1.01 -21.10 -7.95
C PHE A 18 -0.19 -22.01 -7.67
N PRO A 19 -0.12 -22.90 -6.67
CA PRO A 19 -1.22 -23.78 -6.37
C PRO A 19 -2.42 -22.95 -5.91
N ALA A 20 -3.56 -23.16 -6.56
CA ALA A 20 -4.85 -22.76 -6.02
C ALA A 20 -5.07 -23.63 -4.76
N TYR A 21 -4.66 -23.13 -3.61
CA TYR A 21 -4.98 -23.79 -2.35
C TYR A 21 -6.49 -23.79 -2.18
N GLY A 22 -7.06 -25.01 -2.29
CA GLY A 22 -8.45 -25.27 -1.98
C GLY A 22 -8.71 -24.92 -0.52
N GLN A 23 -9.68 -24.05 -0.31
CA GLN A 23 -10.11 -23.65 1.03
C GLN A 23 -11.18 -24.61 1.51
N GLU A 24 -10.98 -25.21 2.69
CA GLU A 24 -12.05 -25.81 3.46
C GLU A 24 -12.99 -24.69 3.94
N LEU A 25 -14.24 -24.78 3.54
CA LEU A 25 -15.32 -23.93 4.02
C LEU A 25 -15.52 -24.14 5.53
N SER A 26 -15.04 -23.24 6.35
CA SER A 26 -15.41 -23.22 7.76
C SER A 26 -16.86 -22.72 7.87
N ILE A 27 -17.74 -23.59 8.38
CA ILE A 27 -19.20 -23.38 8.49
C ILE A 27 -19.57 -22.53 9.73
N TRP A 28 -18.69 -21.66 10.22
CA TRP A 28 -19.02 -20.77 11.32
C TRP A 28 -19.47 -19.40 10.81
N PRO A 29 -20.66 -18.91 11.21
CA PRO A 29 -21.27 -17.70 10.65
C PRO A 29 -20.73 -16.39 11.25
N TRP A 30 -19.50 -16.33 11.72
CA TRP A 30 -18.90 -15.11 12.23
C TRP A 30 -18.13 -14.40 11.09
N PRO A 31 -18.63 -13.27 10.61
CA PRO A 31 -18.20 -12.71 9.34
C PRO A 31 -16.96 -11.81 9.40
N MET A 32 -16.22 -11.78 10.49
CA MET A 32 -15.00 -10.97 10.58
C MET A 32 -13.83 -11.79 11.06
N ASP A 33 -12.84 -11.93 10.19
CA ASP A 33 -11.50 -12.26 10.60
C ASP A 33 -10.97 -11.03 11.37
N THR A 34 -10.96 -11.15 12.70
CA THR A 34 -10.57 -10.04 13.60
C THR A 34 -9.15 -9.55 13.29
N GLU A 35 -8.29 -10.40 12.75
CA GLU A 35 -6.93 -10.09 12.39
C GLU A 35 -6.83 -9.22 11.15
N GLU A 36 -7.60 -9.49 10.09
CA GLU A 36 -7.65 -8.63 8.90
C GLU A 36 -8.12 -7.23 9.28
N TYR A 37 -9.16 -7.15 10.10
CA TYR A 37 -9.72 -5.91 10.59
C TYR A 37 -8.70 -5.08 11.35
N ALA A 38 -7.96 -5.71 12.21
CA ALA A 38 -6.96 -5.07 13.04
C ALA A 38 -5.76 -4.55 12.24
N PHE A 39 -5.26 -5.34 11.29
CA PHE A 39 -4.14 -4.91 10.45
C PHE A 39 -4.48 -3.64 9.66
N HIS A 40 -5.71 -3.49 9.22
CA HIS A 40 -6.16 -2.29 8.51
C HIS A 40 -6.28 -1.06 9.40
N PHE A 41 -6.55 -1.23 10.70
CA PHE A 41 -6.67 -0.13 11.65
C PHE A 41 -5.37 0.19 12.38
N LEU A 42 -4.34 -0.58 12.18
CA LEU A 42 -3.03 -0.23 12.69
C LEU A 42 -2.42 0.87 11.82
N PRO A 43 -1.73 1.86 12.42
CA PRO A 43 -0.93 2.83 11.69
C PRO A 43 0.15 2.21 10.79
N VAL A 44 0.35 0.91 10.85
CA VAL A 44 1.30 0.14 10.04
C VAL A 44 0.67 -0.56 8.86
N GLY A 45 -0.63 -0.89 8.94
CA GLY A 45 -1.36 -1.61 7.90
C GLY A 45 -2.16 -0.66 7.02
N GLY A 46 -1.50 0.14 6.20
CA GLY A 46 -2.19 0.89 5.15
C GLY A 46 -2.75 -0.04 4.08
N TRP A 47 -3.70 0.47 3.28
CA TRP A 47 -4.24 -0.24 2.12
C TRP A 47 -3.19 -0.59 1.09
N ASN A 48 -2.14 0.23 1.01
CA ASN A 48 -1.11 0.14 0.00
C ASN A 48 0.22 -0.24 0.64
N THR A 49 1.08 -0.79 -0.17
CA THR A 49 2.50 -0.96 0.17
C THR A 49 3.08 0.38 0.61
N PRO A 50 3.72 0.46 1.79
CA PRO A 50 4.34 1.71 2.23
C PRO A 50 5.35 2.23 1.22
N GLY A 51 5.14 3.47 0.78
CA GLY A 51 5.95 4.14 -0.24
C GLY A 51 5.16 4.54 -1.46
N SER A 52 5.66 5.53 -2.18
CA SER A 52 5.08 6.00 -3.43
C SER A 52 5.85 5.45 -4.60
N PHE A 53 5.11 5.10 -5.63
CA PHE A 53 5.66 4.70 -6.92
C PHE A 53 5.44 5.82 -7.93
N SER A 54 6.40 6.05 -8.81
CA SER A 54 6.15 6.94 -9.94
C SER A 54 5.01 6.38 -10.80
N PRO A 55 4.28 7.21 -11.56
CA PRO A 55 3.22 6.71 -12.45
C PRO A 55 3.70 5.61 -13.38
N ARG A 56 4.95 5.72 -13.86
CA ARG A 56 5.58 4.67 -14.68
C ARG A 56 5.72 3.36 -13.91
N SER A 57 6.26 3.39 -12.68
CA SER A 57 6.43 2.18 -11.87
C SER A 57 5.10 1.57 -11.48
N MET A 58 4.11 2.39 -11.13
CA MET A 58 2.77 1.92 -10.81
C MET A 58 2.12 1.24 -12.02
N ALA A 59 2.21 1.84 -13.22
CA ALA A 59 1.68 1.25 -14.45
C ALA A 59 2.32 -0.10 -14.81
N MET A 60 3.52 -0.37 -14.31
CA MET A 60 4.27 -1.60 -14.49
C MET A 60 4.22 -2.51 -13.26
N GLY A 61 3.10 -2.53 -12.52
CA GLY A 61 2.91 -3.40 -11.37
C GLY A 61 3.63 -2.96 -10.10
N GLU A 62 3.83 -1.67 -9.88
CA GLU A 62 4.55 -1.13 -8.71
C GLU A 62 5.98 -1.69 -8.59
N THR A 63 6.68 -1.79 -9.72
CA THR A 63 8.05 -2.30 -9.75
C THR A 63 9.08 -1.25 -9.32
N TYR A 64 10.09 -1.68 -8.55
CA TYR A 64 11.08 -0.83 -7.91
C TYR A 64 12.13 -0.28 -8.87
N PHE A 65 12.34 -0.96 -10.00
CA PHE A 65 13.44 -0.67 -10.93
C PHE A 65 12.99 -0.05 -12.25
N THR A 66 11.82 0.52 -12.31
CA THR A 66 11.30 1.13 -13.56
C THR A 66 11.14 2.63 -13.48
N SER A 67 11.30 3.23 -12.29
CA SER A 67 11.18 4.66 -12.10
C SER A 67 12.34 5.41 -12.77
N ARG A 68 12.05 6.22 -13.79
CA ARG A 68 13.04 7.05 -14.51
C ARG A 68 12.99 8.51 -14.06
N ASN A 69 12.83 8.74 -12.77
CA ASN A 69 12.82 10.08 -12.16
C ASN A 69 13.38 9.99 -10.73
N SER A 70 13.31 11.10 -10.00
CA SER A 70 13.79 11.20 -8.63
C SER A 70 13.22 10.16 -7.67
N THR A 71 11.99 9.63 -7.93
CA THR A 71 11.35 8.59 -7.11
C THR A 71 12.18 7.29 -7.01
N ALA A 72 13.05 7.02 -8.00
CA ALA A 72 14.01 5.91 -7.92
C ALA A 72 14.85 5.98 -6.65
N GLY A 73 15.19 7.18 -6.17
CA GLY A 73 15.97 7.38 -4.94
C GLY A 73 15.30 6.82 -3.69
N PHE A 74 13.99 6.76 -3.67
CA PHE A 74 13.23 6.16 -2.58
C PHE A 74 13.07 4.64 -2.73
N LEU A 75 12.90 4.13 -3.96
CA LEU A 75 12.62 2.72 -4.24
C LEU A 75 13.92 1.89 -4.30
N ASN A 76 14.80 2.26 -5.22
CA ASN A 76 16.16 1.75 -5.33
C ASN A 76 17.12 2.88 -5.72
N PRO A 77 17.88 3.41 -4.79
CA PRO A 77 18.75 4.57 -5.07
C PRO A 77 19.82 4.30 -6.15
N ALA A 78 20.27 3.06 -6.34
CA ALA A 78 21.23 2.75 -7.39
C ALA A 78 20.69 2.97 -8.80
N TYR A 79 19.37 2.87 -8.99
CA TYR A 79 18.73 3.05 -10.28
C TYR A 79 18.74 4.51 -10.76
N LEU A 80 18.98 5.48 -9.87
CA LEU A 80 19.21 6.88 -10.24
C LEU A 80 20.38 7.04 -11.23
N SER A 81 21.38 6.16 -11.21
CA SER A 81 22.53 6.19 -12.12
C SER A 81 22.19 6.07 -13.61
N TYR A 82 20.95 5.66 -13.93
CA TYR A 82 20.45 5.61 -15.31
C TYR A 82 19.80 6.93 -15.78
N LEU A 83 19.77 7.95 -14.94
CA LEU A 83 19.32 9.28 -15.33
C LEU A 83 20.46 10.03 -16.01
N SER A 84 20.18 10.58 -17.19
CA SER A 84 21.15 11.34 -18.00
C SER A 84 21.03 12.86 -17.82
N ASP A 85 19.82 13.33 -17.52
CA ASP A 85 19.49 14.76 -17.54
C ASP A 85 18.96 15.20 -16.17
N PRO A 86 19.27 16.43 -15.74
CA PRO A 86 18.58 17.04 -14.61
C PRO A 86 17.10 17.10 -14.86
N GLN A 87 16.29 16.72 -13.87
CA GLN A 87 14.87 16.67 -14.04
C GLN A 87 14.10 16.94 -12.76
N PHE A 88 12.97 17.59 -12.93
CA PHE A 88 11.92 17.71 -11.91
C PHE A 88 10.77 16.79 -12.26
N SER A 89 10.15 16.18 -11.27
CA SER A 89 8.96 15.32 -11.44
C SER A 89 7.93 15.59 -10.37
N LEU A 90 6.67 15.45 -10.74
CA LEU A 90 5.51 15.64 -9.88
C LEU A 90 4.48 14.57 -10.22
N SER A 91 3.81 14.01 -9.21
CA SER A 91 2.67 13.13 -9.44
C SER A 91 1.55 13.38 -8.44
N TYR A 92 0.32 13.19 -8.90
CA TYR A 92 -0.90 13.32 -8.13
C TYR A 92 -1.70 12.03 -8.20
N ARG A 93 -2.19 11.58 -7.04
CA ARG A 93 -2.90 10.32 -6.88
C ARG A 93 -4.33 10.57 -6.43
N TYR A 94 -5.27 9.88 -7.07
CA TYR A 94 -6.63 9.70 -6.62
C TYR A 94 -6.84 8.24 -6.26
N THR A 95 -7.40 7.98 -5.09
CA THR A 95 -7.66 6.62 -4.58
C THR A 95 -9.13 6.48 -4.24
N GLU A 96 -9.74 5.38 -4.64
CA GLU A 96 -11.08 4.97 -4.21
C GLU A 96 -10.99 3.64 -3.48
N ASN A 97 -11.14 3.69 -2.17
CA ASN A 97 -11.17 2.52 -1.29
C ASN A 97 -12.60 2.11 -1.04
N ARG A 98 -12.93 0.84 -1.26
CA ARG A 98 -14.26 0.27 -1.02
C ARG A 98 -14.17 -0.92 -0.09
N TYR A 99 -15.11 -1.03 0.81
CA TYR A 99 -15.26 -2.15 1.71
C TYR A 99 -16.67 -2.73 1.57
N LYS A 100 -16.77 -4.03 1.29
CA LYS A 100 -18.04 -4.76 1.22
C LYS A 100 -18.19 -5.58 2.48
N THR A 101 -19.24 -5.37 3.23
CA THR A 101 -19.57 -6.14 4.43
C THR A 101 -21.02 -6.61 4.39
N SER A 102 -21.26 -7.75 5.01
CA SER A 102 -22.62 -8.18 5.34
C SER A 102 -23.01 -7.51 6.65
N TYR A 103 -24.00 -6.65 6.60
CA TYR A 103 -24.45 -5.87 7.75
C TYR A 103 -25.85 -6.30 8.17
N TRP A 104 -26.00 -6.59 9.46
CA TRP A 104 -27.32 -6.69 10.09
C TRP A 104 -27.61 -5.37 10.81
N ASN A 105 -28.72 -4.73 10.48
CA ASN A 105 -29.19 -3.57 11.21
C ASN A 105 -30.03 -4.05 12.42
N PRO A 106 -29.54 -3.91 13.66
CA PRO A 106 -30.25 -4.38 14.84
C PRO A 106 -31.56 -3.60 15.13
N PHE A 107 -31.78 -2.50 14.42
CA PHE A 107 -33.01 -1.68 14.54
C PHE A 107 -34.09 -2.03 13.50
N GLU A 108 -33.79 -2.91 12.56
CA GLU A 108 -34.73 -3.42 11.59
C GLU A 108 -35.22 -4.81 12.02
N PRO A 109 -36.52 -5.13 11.87
CA PRO A 109 -37.00 -6.49 12.14
C PRO A 109 -36.23 -7.48 11.27
N MET A 110 -35.76 -8.58 11.86
CA MET A 110 -35.01 -9.61 11.13
C MET A 110 -35.79 -10.03 9.88
N PRO A 111 -35.26 -9.85 8.67
CA PRO A 111 -35.88 -10.44 7.49
C PRO A 111 -35.86 -11.96 7.64
N GLN A 112 -36.94 -12.63 7.36
CA GLN A 112 -37.08 -14.08 7.58
C GLN A 112 -36.19 -14.91 6.64
N ASP A 113 -35.69 -14.35 5.53
CA ASP A 113 -35.04 -15.12 4.47
C ASP A 113 -33.61 -14.67 4.11
N ASP A 114 -33.15 -13.45 4.49
CA ASP A 114 -31.77 -12.97 4.22
C ASP A 114 -31.19 -12.27 5.44
N PHE A 115 -30.40 -13.00 6.23
CA PHE A 115 -29.83 -12.53 7.48
C PHE A 115 -28.83 -11.38 7.35
N PHE A 116 -28.29 -11.11 6.15
CA PHE A 116 -27.27 -10.09 5.97
C PHE A 116 -27.40 -9.37 4.62
N GLU A 117 -27.73 -8.11 4.65
CA GLU A 117 -27.65 -7.26 3.48
C GLU A 117 -26.19 -6.86 3.22
N ALA A 118 -25.67 -7.20 2.04
CA ALA A 118 -24.32 -6.78 1.66
C ALA A 118 -24.30 -5.29 1.31
N ARG A 119 -23.60 -4.49 2.11
CA ARG A 119 -23.41 -3.06 1.84
C ARG A 119 -21.96 -2.77 1.46
N THR A 120 -21.77 -1.84 0.54
CA THR A 120 -20.48 -1.36 0.13
C THR A 120 -20.28 0.06 0.65
N PHE A 121 -19.25 0.25 1.46
CA PHE A 121 -18.81 1.55 1.92
C PHE A 121 -17.63 1.99 1.08
N GLY A 122 -17.61 3.25 0.66
CA GLY A 122 -16.54 3.80 -0.18
C GLY A 122 -15.95 5.06 0.43
N ARG A 123 -14.65 5.27 0.25
CA ARG A 123 -13.95 6.51 0.55
C ARG A 123 -13.05 6.90 -0.60
N LYS A 124 -13.15 8.17 -0.98
CA LYS A 124 -12.35 8.78 -2.04
C LYS A 124 -11.38 9.75 -1.43
N THR A 125 -10.14 9.70 -1.88
CA THR A 125 -9.07 10.56 -1.39
C THR A 125 -8.16 10.96 -2.55
N ASP A 126 -7.54 12.11 -2.42
CA ASP A 126 -6.63 12.65 -3.41
C ASP A 126 -5.44 13.35 -2.75
N TYR A 127 -4.25 13.15 -3.32
CA TYR A 127 -2.99 13.63 -2.75
C TYR A 127 -1.97 13.98 -3.80
N LEU A 128 -1.12 14.96 -3.43
CA LEU A 128 0.23 15.03 -4.00
C LEU A 128 0.98 13.75 -3.59
N ASP A 129 1.28 12.89 -4.55
CA ASP A 129 1.89 11.60 -4.28
C ASP A 129 3.42 11.70 -4.20
N THR A 130 4.03 12.32 -5.22
CA THR A 130 5.46 12.59 -5.22
C THR A 130 5.78 13.95 -5.83
N ALA A 131 6.85 14.58 -5.36
CA ALA A 131 7.49 15.71 -6.00
C ALA A 131 8.99 15.61 -5.78
N GLY A 132 9.82 15.78 -6.81
CA GLY A 132 11.25 15.64 -6.59
C GLY A 132 12.10 16.13 -7.74
N LEU A 133 13.37 16.31 -7.39
CA LEU A 133 14.45 16.78 -8.27
C LEU A 133 15.54 15.71 -8.31
N ALA A 134 16.04 15.42 -9.50
CA ALA A 134 17.24 14.60 -9.68
C ALA A 134 18.28 15.38 -10.50
N LEU A 135 19.51 15.33 -10.01
CA LEU A 135 20.65 16.05 -10.56
C LEU A 135 21.77 15.04 -10.87
N PRO A 136 21.84 14.54 -12.12
CA PRO A 136 22.93 13.69 -12.55
C PRO A 136 24.21 14.49 -12.77
N PHE A 137 25.31 13.92 -12.38
CA PHE A 137 26.67 14.35 -12.66
C PHE A 137 27.39 13.18 -13.36
N GLU A 138 28.59 13.36 -13.81
CA GLU A 138 29.28 12.38 -14.66
C GLU A 138 29.21 10.92 -14.14
N LYS A 139 29.49 10.69 -12.85
CA LYS A 139 29.50 9.34 -12.24
C LYS A 139 28.52 9.17 -11.09
N TRP A 140 27.86 10.21 -10.67
CA TRP A 140 26.97 10.19 -9.53
C TRP A 140 25.71 11.02 -9.77
N VAL A 141 24.67 10.68 -9.03
CA VAL A 141 23.38 11.37 -9.08
C VAL A 141 22.93 11.68 -7.67
N LEU A 142 22.50 12.92 -7.47
CA LEU A 142 21.76 13.33 -6.26
C LEU A 142 20.29 13.47 -6.57
N ALA A 143 19.45 13.06 -5.64
CA ALA A 143 18.02 13.29 -5.73
C ALA A 143 17.43 13.71 -4.38
N ALA A 144 16.40 14.56 -4.45
CA ALA A 144 15.60 14.92 -3.31
C ALA A 144 14.11 14.77 -3.67
N ASN A 145 13.33 14.19 -2.77
CA ASN A 145 11.93 13.87 -3.00
C ASN A 145 11.07 14.19 -1.78
N TYR A 146 9.87 14.68 -2.05
CA TYR A 146 8.70 14.52 -1.21
C TYR A 146 7.91 13.30 -1.72
N PHE A 147 7.34 12.50 -0.81
CA PHE A 147 6.51 11.36 -1.17
C PHE A 147 5.43 11.08 -0.14
N LEU A 148 4.31 10.54 -0.57
CA LEU A 148 3.29 9.97 0.30
C LEU A 148 3.78 8.60 0.77
N PHE A 149 4.14 8.48 2.06
CA PHE A 149 4.65 7.21 2.58
C PHE A 149 3.54 6.18 2.72
N GLN A 150 2.42 6.56 3.35
CA GLN A 150 1.30 5.67 3.57
C GLN A 150 0.00 6.44 3.75
N GLU A 151 -1.10 5.87 3.24
CA GLU A 151 -2.45 6.38 3.38
C GLU A 151 -3.24 5.50 4.36
N PHE A 152 -3.99 6.13 5.29
CA PHE A 152 -4.79 5.47 6.31
C PHE A 152 -6.28 5.80 6.20
N ASN A 153 -6.73 6.32 5.08
CA ASN A 153 -8.14 6.66 4.87
C ASN A 153 -8.94 5.44 4.49
N PHE A 154 -9.64 4.91 5.49
CA PHE A 154 -10.53 3.78 5.30
C PHE A 154 -11.98 4.24 5.14
N PRO A 155 -12.82 3.50 4.37
CA PRO A 155 -14.25 3.65 4.46
C PRO A 155 -14.70 3.42 5.90
N GLU A 156 -15.82 4.02 6.29
CA GLU A 156 -16.44 3.66 7.56
C GLU A 156 -16.73 2.17 7.58
N ILE A 157 -16.19 1.46 8.58
CA ILE A 157 -16.44 0.05 8.76
C ILE A 157 -17.49 -0.09 9.86
N ARG A 158 -18.61 -0.72 9.51
CA ARG A 158 -19.65 -1.08 10.45
C ARG A 158 -19.68 -2.59 10.62
N GLY A 159 -19.77 -3.04 11.84
CA GLY A 159 -19.79 -4.46 12.17
C GLY A 159 -20.43 -4.74 13.51
N LEU A 160 -20.49 -6.01 13.86
CA LEU A 160 -20.92 -6.47 15.17
C LEU A 160 -19.69 -6.91 15.96
N PHE A 161 -19.47 -6.29 17.09
CA PHE A 161 -18.46 -6.71 18.05
C PHE A 161 -19.17 -7.37 19.24
N PHE A 162 -18.92 -8.67 19.48
CA PHE A 162 -19.67 -9.49 20.44
C PHE A 162 -21.20 -9.36 20.30
N GLY A 163 -21.70 -9.24 19.08
CA GLY A 163 -23.13 -9.06 18.82
C GLY A 163 -23.62 -7.61 18.91
N PHE A 164 -22.72 -6.63 19.11
CA PHE A 164 -23.06 -5.22 19.23
C PHE A 164 -22.63 -4.42 18.00
N PRO A 165 -23.48 -3.55 17.47
CA PRO A 165 -23.13 -2.70 16.36
C PRO A 165 -21.97 -1.76 16.77
N GLN A 166 -20.99 -1.70 15.91
CA GLN A 166 -19.82 -0.84 16.08
C GLN A 166 -19.53 -0.14 14.75
N SER A 167 -19.13 1.12 14.80
CA SER A 167 -18.53 1.80 13.66
C SER A 167 -17.11 2.22 13.96
N VAL A 168 -16.24 2.11 12.97
CA VAL A 168 -14.86 2.60 13.03
C VAL A 168 -14.56 3.39 11.77
N ILE A 169 -14.06 4.60 11.97
CA ILE A 169 -13.58 5.49 10.92
C ILE A 169 -12.11 5.78 11.19
N GLN A 170 -11.28 5.61 10.18
CA GLN A 170 -9.87 6.00 10.26
C GLN A 170 -9.54 6.94 9.11
N SER A 171 -8.72 7.95 9.40
CA SER A 171 -8.24 8.93 8.45
C SER A 171 -6.81 9.34 8.76
N GLY A 172 -6.15 9.88 7.75
CA GLY A 172 -4.80 10.40 7.91
C GLY A 172 -3.87 9.87 6.84
N ASN A 173 -2.67 10.39 6.88
CA ASN A 173 -1.60 9.96 5.99
C ASN A 173 -0.23 10.27 6.57
N MET A 174 0.75 9.48 6.21
CA MET A 174 2.15 9.73 6.46
C MET A 174 2.83 10.18 5.17
N LYS A 175 3.63 11.21 5.28
CA LYS A 175 4.44 11.81 4.21
C LYS A 175 5.90 11.61 4.51
N GLY A 176 6.76 11.79 3.52
CA GLY A 176 8.19 11.69 3.73
C GLY A 176 8.99 12.66 2.87
N LEU A 177 10.17 12.95 3.37
CA LEU A 177 11.24 13.63 2.64
C LEU A 177 12.39 12.64 2.47
N ASN A 178 12.92 12.52 1.27
CA ASN A 178 13.99 11.60 0.92
C ASN A 178 15.14 12.35 0.25
N VAL A 179 16.34 11.99 0.63
CA VAL A 179 17.59 12.40 -0.07
C VAL A 179 18.30 11.13 -0.47
N ALA A 180 18.70 11.05 -1.74
CA ALA A 180 19.33 9.87 -2.31
C ALA A 180 20.61 10.23 -3.07
N PHE A 181 21.54 9.30 -3.01
CA PHE A 181 22.79 9.33 -3.74
C PHE A 181 22.98 8.02 -4.49
N SER A 182 23.45 8.12 -5.73
CA SER A 182 23.83 6.98 -6.57
C SER A 182 25.21 7.24 -7.19
N CYS A 183 26.00 6.16 -7.29
CA CYS A 183 27.30 6.20 -7.94
C CYS A 183 27.45 5.02 -8.91
N ARG A 184 27.84 5.31 -10.16
CA ARG A 184 28.23 4.31 -11.14
C ARG A 184 29.71 3.96 -10.95
N LEU A 185 29.96 2.80 -10.36
CA LEU A 185 31.31 2.32 -10.05
C LEU A 185 32.03 1.80 -11.30
N THR A 186 31.29 1.10 -12.15
CA THR A 186 31.73 0.62 -13.47
C THR A 186 30.66 0.87 -14.51
N GLU A 187 30.92 0.58 -15.76
CA GLU A 187 29.91 0.68 -16.83
C GLU A 187 28.67 -0.22 -16.54
N SER A 188 28.88 -1.34 -15.83
CA SER A 188 27.86 -2.33 -15.57
C SER A 188 27.38 -2.39 -14.13
N PHE A 189 27.96 -1.62 -13.19
CA PHE A 189 27.63 -1.75 -11.79
C PHE A 189 27.46 -0.39 -11.10
N SER A 190 26.33 -0.22 -10.42
CA SER A 190 26.03 0.97 -9.63
C SER A 190 25.60 0.64 -8.22
N LEU A 191 25.93 1.51 -7.29
CA LEU A 191 25.49 1.49 -5.90
C LEU A 191 24.71 2.76 -5.59
N GLY A 192 23.83 2.67 -4.63
CA GLY A 192 23.08 3.82 -4.13
C GLY A 192 22.66 3.67 -2.68
N ALA A 193 22.48 4.80 -2.04
CA ALA A 193 21.97 4.89 -0.69
C ALA A 193 20.99 6.06 -0.58
N SER A 194 20.02 5.95 0.29
CA SER A 194 19.11 7.07 0.59
C SER A 194 18.70 7.10 2.05
N ALA A 195 18.37 8.28 2.53
CA ALA A 195 17.81 8.54 3.84
C ALA A 195 16.43 9.20 3.68
N SER A 196 15.47 8.75 4.47
CA SER A 196 14.11 9.27 4.47
C SER A 196 13.69 9.64 5.88
N TYR A 197 13.05 10.79 6.02
CA TYR A 197 12.31 11.19 7.21
C TYR A 197 10.83 11.13 6.90
N VAL A 198 10.06 10.41 7.70
CA VAL A 198 8.60 10.26 7.56
C VAL A 198 7.90 10.85 8.76
N PHE A 199 6.74 11.45 8.51
CA PHE A 199 5.92 12.10 9.53
C PHE A 199 4.46 12.14 9.05
N GLY A 200 3.53 12.20 10.01
CA GLY A 200 2.11 12.36 9.70
C GLY A 200 1.20 12.04 10.85
N ASP A 201 -0.07 12.37 10.64
CA ASP A 201 -1.13 12.23 11.63
C ASP A 201 -2.12 11.17 11.17
N ILE A 202 -2.63 10.39 12.13
CA ILE A 202 -3.65 9.38 11.90
C ILE A 202 -4.70 9.54 12.99
N ASP A 203 -5.95 9.75 12.57
CA ASP A 203 -7.09 9.82 13.46
C ASP A 203 -7.97 8.59 13.30
N ARG A 204 -8.40 8.02 14.41
CA ARG A 204 -9.32 6.91 14.46
C ARG A 204 -10.46 7.23 15.42
N VAL A 205 -11.67 7.09 14.96
CA VAL A 205 -12.87 7.23 15.78
C VAL A 205 -13.59 5.90 15.80
N GLN A 206 -13.84 5.39 17.01
CA GLN A 206 -14.60 4.18 17.25
C GLN A 206 -15.85 4.52 18.03
N GLU A 207 -17.01 4.11 17.54
CA GLU A 207 -18.30 4.35 18.17
C GLU A 207 -18.99 3.02 18.50
N LEU A 208 -19.39 2.89 19.76
CA LEU A 208 -20.20 1.79 20.25
C LEU A 208 -21.57 2.34 20.70
N PRO A 209 -22.68 2.05 20.02
CA PRO A 209 -23.98 2.49 20.45
C PRO A 209 -24.29 2.02 21.87
N ALA A 210 -24.74 2.91 22.71
CA ALA A 210 -24.99 2.66 24.13
C ALA A 210 -26.01 1.52 24.37
N ILE A 211 -26.97 1.36 23.46
CA ILE A 211 -27.97 0.27 23.53
C ILE A 211 -27.31 -1.13 23.54
N ALA A 212 -26.13 -1.25 22.90
CA ALA A 212 -25.36 -2.47 22.86
C ALA A 212 -24.79 -2.84 24.24
N ILE A 213 -24.26 -1.86 24.95
CA ILE A 213 -23.69 -2.01 26.28
C ILE A 213 -24.79 -2.36 27.27
N LEU A 214 -25.93 -1.67 27.19
CA LEU A 214 -27.09 -1.94 28.04
C LEU A 214 -27.67 -3.33 27.86
N GLN A 215 -27.78 -3.83 26.63
CA GLN A 215 -28.22 -5.21 26.41
C GLN A 215 -27.25 -6.23 26.95
N ALA A 216 -25.94 -5.99 26.87
CA ALA A 216 -24.93 -6.86 27.46
C ALA A 216 -25.05 -6.89 28.98
N GLU A 217 -25.14 -5.73 29.61
CA GLU A 217 -25.28 -5.64 31.08
C GLU A 217 -26.64 -6.18 31.56
N LYS A 218 -27.71 -5.99 30.80
CA LYS A 218 -29.01 -6.60 31.04
C LYS A 218 -28.96 -8.12 30.97
N ASN A 219 -28.29 -8.67 29.96
CA ASN A 219 -28.09 -10.10 29.80
C ASN A 219 -27.18 -10.69 30.89
N MET A 220 -26.31 -9.87 31.48
CA MET A 220 -25.50 -10.22 32.66
C MET A 220 -26.22 -9.96 34.00
N GLY A 221 -27.49 -9.55 33.98
CA GLY A 221 -28.30 -9.34 35.19
C GLY A 221 -27.92 -8.09 36.00
N ARG A 222 -27.20 -7.15 35.41
CA ARG A 222 -26.65 -5.98 36.11
C ARG A 222 -27.44 -4.67 35.99
N ILE A 223 -28.40 -4.58 35.05
CA ILE A 223 -29.20 -3.36 34.87
C ILE A 223 -30.71 -3.65 34.78
N PRO A 224 -31.58 -2.83 35.40
CA PRO A 224 -33.04 -2.91 35.28
C PRO A 224 -33.50 -2.35 33.93
N PRO A 225 -34.71 -2.76 33.42
CA PRO A 225 -35.17 -2.58 32.04
C PRO A 225 -35.71 -1.18 31.70
N ILE A 226 -35.38 -0.14 32.39
CA ILE A 226 -36.01 1.18 32.25
C ILE A 226 -34.93 2.24 31.97
N PHE A 227 -34.49 2.40 30.73
CA PHE A 227 -33.80 3.63 30.36
C PHE A 227 -33.87 3.93 28.85
N ASP A 228 -34.18 5.17 28.54
CA ASP A 228 -34.23 5.87 27.28
C ASP A 228 -32.83 5.95 26.59
N PRO A 229 -32.72 6.26 25.29
CA PRO A 229 -31.50 6.09 24.53
C PRO A 229 -30.32 6.84 25.15
N TYR A 230 -29.35 6.08 25.63
CA TYR A 230 -28.09 6.60 26.15
C TYR A 230 -27.16 7.07 25.04
N PRO A 231 -26.31 8.06 25.28
CA PRO A 231 -25.34 8.50 24.27
C PRO A 231 -24.37 7.38 23.90
N ALA A 232 -23.95 7.36 22.64
CA ALA A 232 -22.95 6.45 22.16
C ALA A 232 -21.62 6.62 22.92
N THR A 233 -20.95 5.51 23.20
CA THR A 233 -19.59 5.55 23.73
C THR A 233 -18.65 5.82 22.56
N THR A 234 -17.86 6.87 22.63
CA THR A 234 -16.93 7.26 21.57
C THR A 234 -15.51 7.19 22.09
N GLN A 235 -14.65 6.53 21.35
CA GLN A 235 -13.20 6.55 21.55
C GLN A 235 -12.53 7.20 20.34
N LYS A 236 -11.78 8.25 20.57
CA LYS A 236 -10.96 8.91 19.56
C LYS A 236 -9.50 8.66 19.87
N TYR A 237 -8.78 8.22 18.87
CA TYR A 237 -7.34 8.05 18.91
C TYR A 237 -6.72 8.97 17.87
N SER A 238 -5.78 9.80 18.29
CA SER A 238 -4.95 10.60 17.41
C SER A 238 -3.51 10.16 17.57
N TYR A 239 -2.87 9.80 16.46
CA TYR A 239 -1.49 9.35 16.43
C TYR A 239 -0.67 10.35 15.62
N ASP A 240 0.33 10.97 16.25
CA ASP A 240 1.39 11.73 15.58
C ASP A 240 2.61 10.81 15.45
N ALA A 241 2.94 10.43 14.23
CA ALA A 241 4.00 9.45 13.94
C ALA A 241 5.14 10.09 13.15
N LYS A 242 6.38 9.79 13.54
CA LYS A 242 7.59 10.24 12.84
C LYS A 242 8.73 9.26 12.97
N GLY A 243 9.63 9.27 11.99
CA GLY A 243 10.81 8.41 12.06
C GLY A 243 11.73 8.54 10.87
N PHE A 244 12.87 7.85 10.94
CA PHE A 244 13.86 7.80 9.90
C PHE A 244 14.09 6.38 9.42
N PHE A 245 14.34 6.24 8.12
CA PHE A 245 14.83 4.98 7.57
C PHE A 245 15.81 5.22 6.42
N PHE A 246 16.52 4.15 6.07
CA PHE A 246 17.51 4.15 5.01
C PHE A 246 17.16 3.08 3.98
N ASN A 247 17.51 3.34 2.73
CA ASN A 247 17.52 2.32 1.68
C ASN A 247 18.92 2.20 1.09
N LEU A 248 19.29 0.96 0.81
CA LEU A 248 20.51 0.62 0.08
C LEU A 248 20.11 -0.09 -1.21
N GLY A 249 20.82 0.16 -2.27
CA GLY A 249 20.54 -0.48 -3.54
C GLY A 249 21.78 -0.76 -4.35
N PHE A 250 21.69 -1.77 -5.19
CA PHE A 250 22.66 -1.95 -6.27
C PHE A 250 21.96 -2.34 -7.56
N THR A 251 22.63 -2.10 -8.68
CA THR A 251 22.26 -2.57 -10.00
C THR A 251 23.47 -3.18 -10.69
N TRP A 252 23.21 -4.27 -11.42
CA TRP A 252 24.22 -4.92 -12.24
C TRP A 252 23.63 -5.19 -13.64
N GLU A 253 24.37 -4.74 -14.67
CA GLU A 253 24.02 -4.88 -16.08
C GLU A 253 24.99 -5.87 -16.75
N PRO A 254 24.74 -7.19 -16.64
CA PRO A 254 25.57 -8.21 -17.27
C PRO A 254 25.54 -8.17 -18.79
N SER A 255 24.50 -7.59 -19.36
CA SER A 255 24.37 -7.36 -20.81
C SER A 255 23.47 -6.17 -21.09
N ARG A 256 23.54 -5.61 -22.30
CA ARG A 256 22.66 -4.50 -22.73
C ARG A 256 21.16 -4.82 -22.67
N GLN A 257 20.80 -6.10 -22.60
CA GLN A 257 19.42 -6.54 -22.54
C GLN A 257 18.94 -6.86 -21.12
N LEU A 258 19.83 -6.99 -20.15
CA LEU A 258 19.52 -7.49 -18.83
C LEU A 258 20.09 -6.57 -17.74
N ILE A 259 19.23 -6.09 -16.86
CA ILE A 259 19.62 -5.38 -15.65
C ILE A 259 19.06 -6.19 -14.47
N LEU A 260 19.94 -6.51 -13.53
CA LEU A 260 19.59 -7.11 -12.25
C LEU A 260 19.69 -6.03 -11.17
N GLY A 261 18.80 -6.06 -10.23
CA GLY A 261 18.78 -5.10 -9.17
C GLY A 261 18.41 -5.69 -7.82
N PHE A 262 18.90 -5.05 -6.78
CA PHE A 262 18.52 -5.36 -5.40
C PHE A 262 18.38 -4.09 -4.59
N SER A 263 17.35 -4.06 -3.75
CA SER A 263 17.10 -2.97 -2.79
C SER A 263 16.84 -3.56 -1.40
N LEU A 264 17.38 -2.89 -0.39
CA LEU A 264 17.27 -3.29 1.00
C LEU A 264 16.87 -2.07 1.85
N ARG A 265 15.77 -2.19 2.57
CA ARG A 265 15.36 -1.29 3.64
C ARG A 265 15.44 -2.04 4.96
N PRO A 266 16.42 -1.72 5.83
CA PRO A 266 16.51 -2.30 7.16
C PRO A 266 15.26 -2.02 8.00
N PRO A 267 15.00 -2.78 9.07
CA PRO A 267 13.96 -2.45 10.03
C PRO A 267 14.19 -1.06 10.61
N PHE A 268 13.11 -0.33 10.85
CA PHE A 268 13.15 0.99 11.49
C PHE A 268 11.95 1.17 12.41
N SER A 269 12.04 2.11 13.32
CA SER A 269 10.94 2.46 14.23
C SER A 269 10.40 3.84 13.92
N LEU A 270 9.09 3.99 14.09
CA LEU A 270 8.42 5.28 14.17
C LEU A 270 8.15 5.56 15.65
N ASP A 271 8.49 6.75 16.09
CA ASP A 271 8.03 7.29 17.35
C ASP A 271 6.59 7.77 17.16
N VAL A 272 5.70 7.39 18.05
CA VAL A 272 4.26 7.67 17.94
C VAL A 272 3.78 8.29 19.24
N GLN A 273 3.29 9.52 19.17
CA GLN A 273 2.54 10.11 20.27
C GLN A 273 1.06 9.77 20.06
N THR A 274 0.48 9.11 21.05
CA THR A 274 -0.93 8.69 21.01
C THR A 274 -1.72 9.53 22.00
N GLU A 275 -2.78 10.16 21.52
CA GLU A 275 -3.77 10.83 22.35
C GLU A 275 -5.10 10.07 22.25
N ILE A 276 -5.68 9.73 23.40
CA ILE A 276 -6.93 8.98 23.50
C ILE A 276 -7.94 9.83 24.24
N GLU A 277 -9.02 10.16 23.57
CA GLU A 277 -10.21 10.76 24.18
C GLU A 277 -11.31 9.70 24.30
N PHE A 278 -11.77 9.49 25.50
CA PHE A 278 -12.86 8.56 25.78
C PHE A 278 -14.09 9.35 26.26
N THR A 279 -15.25 9.06 25.70
CA THR A 279 -16.53 9.57 26.19
C THR A 279 -17.41 8.38 26.56
N ASP A 280 -17.73 8.25 27.84
CA ASP A 280 -18.57 7.16 28.32
C ASP A 280 -20.07 7.39 28.02
N TRP A 281 -20.90 6.41 28.38
CA TRP A 281 -22.34 6.44 28.15
C TRP A 281 -23.09 7.50 28.96
N VAL A 282 -22.49 8.07 30.02
CA VAL A 282 -23.04 9.20 30.80
C VAL A 282 -22.48 10.54 30.33
N GLY A 283 -21.63 10.57 29.29
CA GLY A 283 -21.02 11.79 28.75
C GLY A 283 -19.79 12.24 29.53
N GLN A 284 -19.25 11.43 30.45
CA GLN A 284 -17.98 11.72 31.10
C GLN A 284 -16.84 11.55 30.11
N ARG A 285 -15.88 12.48 30.15
CA ARG A 285 -14.71 12.48 29.26
C ARG A 285 -13.46 12.17 30.06
N ALA A 286 -12.64 11.29 29.51
CA ALA A 286 -11.30 11.03 29.97
C ALA A 286 -10.32 11.25 28.82
N HIS A 287 -9.12 11.70 29.15
CA HIS A 287 -8.03 11.93 28.20
C HIS A 287 -6.78 11.21 28.71
N ARG A 288 -6.06 10.57 27.79
CA ARG A 288 -4.79 9.86 28.05
C ARG A 288 -3.82 10.18 26.92
N SER A 289 -2.59 10.47 27.26
CA SER A 289 -1.50 10.66 26.31
C SER A 289 -0.39 9.67 26.59
N GLU A 290 0.16 9.05 25.54
CA GLU A 290 1.19 8.04 25.62
C GLU A 290 2.24 8.22 24.53
N GLU A 291 3.48 7.88 24.86
CA GLU A 291 4.55 7.73 23.88
C GLU A 291 4.68 6.26 23.52
N ASN A 292 4.58 5.97 22.26
CA ASN A 292 4.55 4.61 21.72
C ASN A 292 5.53 4.49 20.54
N TYR A 293 5.67 3.27 20.03
CA TYR A 293 6.45 3.02 18.82
C TYR A 293 5.79 2.04 17.87
N PHE A 294 6.12 2.16 16.57
CA PHE A 294 5.88 1.12 15.56
C PHE A 294 7.18 0.69 14.92
N LYS A 295 7.51 -0.59 15.03
CA LYS A 295 8.69 -1.15 14.39
C LYS A 295 8.33 -1.75 13.03
N HIS A 296 8.71 -1.03 11.98
CA HIS A 296 8.55 -1.50 10.61
C HIS A 296 9.54 -2.63 10.28
N PRO A 297 9.11 -3.62 9.46
CA PRO A 297 9.94 -4.77 9.12
C PRO A 297 11.05 -4.42 8.13
N LEU A 298 11.99 -5.38 8.02
CA LEU A 298 12.90 -5.47 6.89
C LEU A 298 12.12 -5.60 5.58
N VAL A 299 12.54 -4.87 4.55
CA VAL A 299 12.07 -5.07 3.18
C VAL A 299 13.28 -5.31 2.28
N SER A 300 13.25 -6.37 1.49
CA SER A 300 14.26 -6.64 0.46
C SER A 300 13.58 -6.94 -0.86
N VAL A 301 14.10 -6.39 -1.95
CA VAL A 301 13.54 -6.52 -3.29
C VAL A 301 14.63 -6.97 -4.25
N ALA A 302 14.39 -8.07 -4.95
CA ALA A 302 15.19 -8.52 -6.08
C ALA A 302 14.42 -8.26 -7.37
N SER A 303 15.08 -7.65 -8.35
CA SER A 303 14.45 -7.22 -9.60
C SER A 303 15.23 -7.65 -10.82
N VAL A 304 14.49 -7.97 -11.88
CA VAL A 304 15.01 -8.29 -13.21
C VAL A 304 14.32 -7.38 -14.22
N LEU A 305 15.10 -6.60 -14.98
CA LEU A 305 14.62 -5.88 -16.15
C LEU A 305 15.22 -6.54 -17.39
N PHE A 306 14.36 -6.85 -18.35
CA PHE A 306 14.76 -7.53 -19.58
C PHE A 306 14.25 -6.78 -20.81
N HIS A 307 15.17 -6.35 -21.67
CA HIS A 307 14.92 -5.69 -22.95
C HIS A 307 15.18 -6.65 -24.11
N PRO A 308 14.23 -7.51 -24.49
CA PRO A 308 14.43 -8.45 -25.61
C PRO A 308 14.60 -7.74 -26.95
N LEU A 309 13.94 -6.59 -27.08
CA LEU A 309 13.94 -5.72 -28.24
C LEU A 309 13.94 -4.27 -27.77
N GLU A 310 14.44 -3.35 -28.59
CA GLU A 310 14.52 -1.93 -28.22
C GLU A 310 13.18 -1.32 -27.74
N PRO A 311 12.02 -1.57 -28.39
CA PRO A 311 10.75 -1.00 -27.95
C PRO A 311 10.11 -1.76 -26.78
N LEU A 312 10.65 -2.91 -26.36
CA LEU A 312 9.98 -3.82 -25.42
C LEU A 312 10.80 -4.01 -24.15
N LEU A 313 10.19 -3.78 -23.01
CA LEU A 313 10.75 -4.03 -21.69
C LEU A 313 9.80 -4.92 -20.88
N PHE A 314 10.36 -5.92 -20.21
CA PHE A 314 9.71 -6.68 -19.15
C PHE A 314 10.43 -6.45 -17.83
N THR A 315 9.68 -6.48 -16.72
CA THR A 315 10.23 -6.42 -15.37
C THR A 315 9.53 -7.41 -14.46
N VAL A 316 10.31 -7.97 -13.55
CA VAL A 316 9.84 -8.87 -12.50
C VAL A 316 10.52 -8.46 -11.21
N ASP A 317 9.72 -8.18 -10.17
CA ASP A 317 10.22 -7.95 -8.83
C ASP A 317 9.69 -9.02 -7.87
N LEU A 318 10.58 -9.54 -7.06
CA LEU A 318 10.24 -10.38 -5.91
C LEU A 318 10.65 -9.64 -4.65
N SER A 319 9.67 -9.27 -3.82
CA SER A 319 9.92 -8.54 -2.58
C SER A 319 9.56 -9.35 -1.35
N TYR A 320 10.47 -9.41 -0.38
CA TYR A 320 10.24 -10.00 0.93
C TYR A 320 9.98 -8.90 1.95
N TRP A 321 8.87 -9.05 2.70
CA TRP A 321 8.45 -8.17 3.77
C TRP A 321 8.44 -8.97 5.07
N GLY A 322 9.35 -8.64 5.99
CA GLY A 322 9.60 -9.39 7.23
C GLY A 322 8.59 -9.08 8.35
N TRP A 323 7.29 -9.03 8.07
CA TRP A 323 6.24 -8.66 9.03
C TRP A 323 6.22 -9.51 10.31
N GLY A 324 6.71 -10.74 10.29
CA GLY A 324 6.85 -11.56 11.50
C GLY A 324 7.79 -10.98 12.57
N LYS A 325 8.47 -9.85 12.29
CA LYS A 325 9.30 -9.09 13.24
C LYS A 325 8.68 -7.74 13.61
N PHE A 326 7.45 -7.49 13.16
CA PHE A 326 6.69 -6.32 13.58
C PHE A 326 6.49 -6.32 15.11
N SER A 327 6.62 -5.16 15.72
CA SER A 327 6.29 -4.95 17.14
C SER A 327 5.80 -3.52 17.37
N THR A 328 4.91 -3.38 18.32
CA THR A 328 4.40 -2.09 18.80
C THR A 328 4.02 -2.21 20.26
N ASP A 329 4.05 -1.13 20.99
CA ASP A 329 3.51 -0.99 22.35
C ASP A 329 2.24 -0.13 22.37
N VAL A 330 1.75 0.30 21.19
CA VAL A 330 0.45 0.96 21.10
C VAL A 330 -0.63 0.02 21.62
N ASP A 331 -1.45 0.54 22.53
CA ASP A 331 -2.64 -0.17 22.98
C ASP A 331 -3.64 -0.27 21.82
N LEU A 332 -3.78 -1.45 21.29
CA LEU A 332 -4.70 -1.75 20.19
C LEU A 332 -6.11 -2.06 20.69
N GLY A 333 -6.33 -1.89 21.99
CA GLY A 333 -7.59 -2.16 22.65
C GLY A 333 -7.93 -3.65 22.67
N TRP A 334 -9.18 -3.99 22.35
CA TRP A 334 -9.71 -5.36 22.42
C TRP A 334 -9.12 -6.33 21.38
N PHE A 335 -8.30 -5.83 20.44
CA PHE A 335 -7.78 -6.62 19.32
C PHE A 335 -6.53 -7.43 19.64
N GLY A 336 -6.02 -7.39 20.85
CA GLY A 336 -4.95 -8.30 21.34
C GLY A 336 -3.64 -8.24 20.57
N SER A 337 -2.80 -9.23 20.78
CA SER A 337 -1.52 -9.39 20.09
C SER A 337 -1.72 -9.97 18.70
N TYR A 338 -1.22 -9.27 17.66
CA TYR A 338 -1.23 -9.76 16.28
C TYR A 338 -0.03 -10.64 16.01
N ASP A 339 -0.28 -11.80 15.41
CA ASP A 339 0.77 -12.70 14.97
C ASP A 339 0.89 -12.61 13.44
N PHE A 340 1.89 -11.87 12.98
CA PHE A 340 2.18 -11.70 11.57
C PHE A 340 3.27 -12.65 11.10
N GLN A 341 3.27 -12.93 9.80
CA GLN A 341 4.31 -13.70 9.12
C GLN A 341 4.98 -12.86 8.03
N GLY A 342 6.22 -13.25 7.69
CA GLY A 342 6.88 -12.69 6.52
C GLY A 342 6.14 -13.10 5.25
N VAL A 343 6.04 -12.17 4.29
CA VAL A 343 5.37 -12.41 3.00
C VAL A 343 6.28 -12.14 1.83
N LEU A 344 6.06 -12.88 0.74
CA LEU A 344 6.70 -12.66 -0.56
C LEU A 344 5.66 -12.08 -1.52
N LYS A 345 5.94 -10.90 -2.06
CA LYS A 345 5.12 -10.23 -3.08
C LYS A 345 5.76 -10.39 -4.44
N LEU A 346 4.93 -10.53 -5.48
CA LEU A 346 5.36 -10.63 -6.86
C LEU A 346 4.76 -9.46 -7.67
N ASN A 347 5.62 -8.72 -8.35
CA ASN A 347 5.24 -7.61 -9.21
C ASN A 347 5.76 -7.89 -10.62
N LEU A 348 4.88 -7.80 -11.61
CA LEU A 348 5.19 -8.01 -13.02
C LEU A 348 4.86 -6.75 -13.81
N GLY A 349 5.70 -6.42 -14.79
CA GLY A 349 5.46 -5.26 -15.64
C GLY A 349 5.95 -5.46 -17.07
N ALA A 350 5.29 -4.78 -17.99
CA ALA A 350 5.67 -4.71 -19.39
C ALA A 350 5.50 -3.27 -19.91
N GLU A 351 6.43 -2.82 -20.74
CA GLU A 351 6.36 -1.54 -21.47
C GLU A 351 6.61 -1.79 -22.95
N TYR A 352 5.80 -1.18 -23.79
CA TYR A 352 6.00 -1.18 -25.24
C TYR A 352 5.99 0.26 -25.75
N LYS A 353 7.05 0.66 -26.48
CA LYS A 353 7.21 1.99 -27.06
C LYS A 353 6.82 2.00 -28.53
N ILE A 354 5.97 2.96 -28.88
CA ILE A 354 5.50 3.21 -30.26
C ILE A 354 6.06 4.53 -30.70
N ASN A 355 6.91 4.54 -31.72
CA ASN A 355 7.40 5.77 -32.31
C ASN A 355 6.28 6.47 -33.07
N LEU A 356 5.98 7.69 -32.71
CA LEU A 356 4.96 8.49 -33.37
C LEU A 356 5.61 9.35 -34.49
N PRO A 357 4.89 9.60 -35.59
CA PRO A 357 5.43 10.34 -36.73
C PRO A 357 5.46 11.89 -36.52
N PHE A 358 5.39 12.33 -35.27
CA PHE A 358 5.34 13.76 -34.94
C PHE A 358 6.65 14.20 -34.30
N GLU A 359 7.37 15.17 -34.90
CA GLU A 359 8.68 15.61 -34.41
C GLU A 359 8.69 16.12 -32.97
N GLN A 360 7.59 16.71 -32.50
CA GLN A 360 7.47 17.26 -31.13
C GLN A 360 7.03 16.21 -30.09
N ILE A 361 6.48 15.11 -30.55
CA ILE A 361 5.99 14.01 -29.69
C ILE A 361 6.92 12.83 -29.96
N GLY A 362 7.70 12.44 -28.97
CA GLY A 362 8.62 11.31 -29.10
C GLY A 362 7.88 9.97 -29.24
N SER A 363 8.21 8.99 -28.45
CA SER A 363 7.54 7.68 -28.46
C SER A 363 6.45 7.61 -27.39
N LEU A 364 5.24 7.20 -27.79
CA LEU A 364 4.20 6.79 -26.83
C LEU A 364 4.63 5.48 -26.16
N ALA A 365 4.70 5.46 -24.83
CA ALA A 365 4.94 4.23 -24.08
C ALA A 365 3.63 3.71 -23.51
N LEU A 366 3.25 2.49 -23.86
CA LEU A 366 2.13 1.74 -23.28
C LEU A 366 2.65 0.77 -22.24
N ARG A 367 1.96 0.65 -21.12
CA ARG A 367 2.39 -0.16 -19.97
C ARG A 367 1.24 -0.99 -19.43
N ALA A 368 1.60 -2.16 -18.93
CA ALA A 368 0.71 -3.03 -18.18
C ALA A 368 1.49 -3.74 -17.07
N GLY A 369 0.82 -4.09 -15.98
CA GLY A 369 1.43 -4.81 -14.88
C GLY A 369 0.43 -5.61 -14.07
N TYR A 370 0.97 -6.47 -13.22
CA TYR A 370 0.23 -7.30 -12.28
C TYR A 370 0.95 -7.31 -10.94
N ILE A 371 0.18 -7.25 -9.86
CA ILE A 371 0.66 -7.27 -8.48
C ILE A 371 -0.03 -8.43 -7.76
N TYR A 372 0.76 -9.33 -7.19
CA TYR A 372 0.32 -10.31 -6.22
C TYR A 372 0.80 -9.87 -4.84
N ASP A 373 -0.13 -9.48 -3.96
CA ASP A 373 0.14 -8.89 -2.65
C ASP A 373 -0.47 -9.75 -1.52
N PRO A 374 0.23 -10.83 -1.08
CA PRO A 374 -0.23 -11.64 0.04
C PRO A 374 -0.20 -10.83 1.33
N GLN A 375 -1.25 -10.96 2.12
CA GLN A 375 -1.36 -10.27 3.40
C GLN A 375 -0.62 -11.04 4.51
N PRO A 376 -0.06 -10.35 5.51
CA PRO A 376 0.87 -10.95 6.48
C PRO A 376 0.20 -11.72 7.63
N TYR A 377 -1.09 -12.00 7.56
CA TYR A 377 -1.80 -12.72 8.64
C TYR A 377 -1.33 -14.15 8.77
N LYS A 378 -1.09 -14.60 9.99
CA LYS A 378 -0.66 -15.97 10.29
C LYS A 378 -1.84 -16.91 10.49
N TYR A 379 -2.92 -16.42 11.06
CA TYR A 379 -4.14 -17.18 11.33
C TYR A 379 -5.27 -16.67 10.46
N GLY A 380 -6.05 -17.59 9.91
CA GLY A 380 -7.14 -17.31 8.99
C GLY A 380 -6.83 -17.68 7.53
N PRO A 381 -7.76 -17.47 6.62
CA PRO A 381 -7.53 -17.77 5.21
C PRO A 381 -6.41 -16.87 4.66
N SER A 382 -5.47 -17.49 3.95
CA SER A 382 -4.41 -16.73 3.26
C SER A 382 -5.06 -15.78 2.26
N ILE A 383 -5.11 -14.49 2.61
CA ILE A 383 -5.68 -13.45 1.79
C ILE A 383 -4.56 -12.86 0.93
N ALA A 384 -4.70 -12.94 -0.38
CA ALA A 384 -3.85 -12.20 -1.29
C ALA A 384 -4.69 -11.17 -2.03
N ARG A 385 -4.17 -9.97 -2.18
CA ARG A 385 -4.75 -8.92 -3.01
C ARG A 385 -4.06 -8.93 -4.37
N ASP A 386 -4.87 -8.99 -5.39
CA ASP A 386 -4.40 -8.98 -6.76
C ASP A 386 -4.79 -7.67 -7.44
N TYR A 387 -3.87 -7.08 -8.20
CA TYR A 387 -4.14 -5.85 -8.94
C TYR A 387 -3.64 -5.97 -10.37
N PHE A 388 -4.43 -5.43 -11.30
CA PHE A 388 -3.94 -5.07 -12.62
C PHE A 388 -3.60 -3.58 -12.67
N THR A 389 -2.50 -3.27 -13.36
CA THR A 389 -2.09 -1.89 -13.60
C THR A 389 -1.92 -1.65 -15.10
N PHE A 390 -2.24 -0.44 -15.54
CA PHE A 390 -1.98 0.00 -16.90
C PHE A 390 -1.76 1.50 -16.94
N GLY A 391 -1.07 1.93 -17.97
CA GLY A 391 -0.81 3.34 -18.15
C GLY A 391 -0.14 3.63 -19.47
N PHE A 392 0.05 4.91 -19.71
CA PHE A 392 0.78 5.39 -20.87
C PHE A 392 1.59 6.63 -20.50
N SER A 393 2.59 6.91 -21.31
CA SER A 393 3.44 8.10 -21.20
C SER A 393 3.55 8.77 -22.54
N LEU A 394 3.40 10.09 -22.51
CA LEU A 394 3.49 10.94 -23.69
C LEU A 394 4.57 12.01 -23.47
N PRO A 395 5.77 11.86 -24.04
CA PRO A 395 6.79 12.91 -24.04
C PRO A 395 6.44 13.99 -25.06
N VAL A 396 6.48 15.25 -24.64
CA VAL A 396 6.25 16.44 -25.48
C VAL A 396 7.40 17.44 -25.27
N GLY A 397 8.36 17.43 -26.15
CA GLY A 397 9.57 18.23 -26.00
C GLY A 397 10.37 17.83 -24.77
N ARG A 398 10.48 18.73 -23.79
CA ARG A 398 11.15 18.47 -22.49
C ARG A 398 10.20 17.97 -21.40
N PHE A 399 8.90 17.91 -21.67
CA PHE A 399 7.90 17.43 -20.74
C PHE A 399 7.59 15.96 -20.98
N ASP A 400 7.40 15.21 -19.91
CA ASP A 400 6.87 13.87 -19.91
C ASP A 400 5.56 13.85 -19.12
N PHE A 401 4.48 13.36 -19.73
CA PHE A 401 3.18 13.20 -19.08
C PHE A 401 2.86 11.72 -18.93
N ASP A 402 2.57 11.30 -17.70
CA ASP A 402 2.25 9.92 -17.37
C ASP A 402 0.82 9.80 -16.84
N PHE A 403 0.12 8.76 -17.27
CA PHE A 403 -1.20 8.38 -16.78
C PHE A 403 -1.17 6.91 -16.35
N THR A 404 -1.75 6.62 -15.20
CA THR A 404 -1.75 5.26 -14.65
C THR A 404 -3.06 4.98 -13.94
N ALA A 405 -3.55 3.74 -14.13
CA ALA A 405 -4.62 3.15 -13.33
C ALA A 405 -4.14 1.84 -12.71
N LYS A 406 -4.46 1.63 -11.44
CA LYS A 406 -4.31 0.39 -10.70
C LYS A 406 -5.70 -0.04 -10.26
N LEU A 407 -6.12 -1.24 -10.65
CA LEU A 407 -7.44 -1.78 -10.37
C LEU A 407 -7.31 -3.03 -9.51
N GLY A 408 -8.02 -3.05 -8.39
CA GLY A 408 -8.13 -4.22 -7.54
C GLY A 408 -8.99 -5.29 -8.21
N LEU A 409 -8.55 -6.54 -8.16
CA LEU A 409 -9.31 -7.67 -8.67
C LEU A 409 -10.17 -8.25 -7.55
N SER A 410 -11.47 -8.11 -7.66
CA SER A 410 -12.44 -8.73 -6.75
C SER A 410 -12.73 -10.21 -7.07
N ALA A 411 -11.81 -10.91 -7.73
CA ALA A 411 -12.06 -12.25 -8.29
C ALA A 411 -12.39 -13.34 -7.27
N ARG A 412 -12.27 -13.05 -5.97
CA ARG A 412 -12.69 -13.95 -4.89
C ARG A 412 -13.74 -13.27 -4.06
N GLU A 413 -14.91 -13.86 -3.90
CA GLU A 413 -16.03 -13.35 -3.06
C GLU A 413 -15.64 -13.04 -1.61
N GLN A 414 -14.47 -13.48 -1.18
CA GLN A 414 -13.91 -13.27 0.16
C GLN A 414 -13.15 -11.94 0.30
N HIS A 415 -12.80 -11.24 -0.79
CA HIS A 415 -12.12 -9.95 -0.70
C HIS A 415 -13.10 -8.83 -0.42
N ARG A 416 -13.19 -8.45 0.83
CA ARG A 416 -14.06 -7.36 1.30
C ARG A 416 -13.49 -5.99 0.96
N PHE A 417 -12.18 -5.90 0.75
CA PHE A 417 -11.49 -4.65 0.47
C PHE A 417 -11.09 -4.56 -0.99
N HIS A 418 -11.38 -3.44 -1.58
CA HIS A 418 -11.05 -3.10 -2.95
C HIS A 418 -10.46 -1.70 -2.99
N SER A 419 -9.35 -1.51 -3.70
CA SER A 419 -8.69 -0.21 -3.85
C SER A 419 -8.36 0.02 -5.30
N ASP A 420 -8.96 1.07 -5.86
CA ASP A 420 -8.63 1.57 -7.20
C ASP A 420 -7.82 2.85 -7.08
N VAL A 421 -6.78 2.98 -7.89
CA VAL A 421 -5.91 4.16 -7.89
C VAL A 421 -5.79 4.70 -9.30
N LEU A 422 -5.98 6.01 -9.44
CA LEU A 422 -5.60 6.76 -10.63
C LEU A 422 -4.44 7.69 -10.27
N GLN A 423 -3.42 7.73 -11.10
CA GLN A 423 -2.27 8.60 -10.89
C GLN A 423 -1.92 9.32 -12.19
N VAL A 424 -1.67 10.60 -12.08
CA VAL A 424 -1.15 11.43 -13.16
C VAL A 424 0.20 11.99 -12.76
N GLY A 425 1.10 12.11 -13.71
CA GLY A 425 2.42 12.65 -13.47
C GLY A 425 2.87 13.59 -14.57
N ALA A 426 3.73 14.51 -14.18
CA ALA A 426 4.44 15.38 -15.10
C ALA A 426 5.92 15.41 -14.72
N GLY A 427 6.78 15.33 -15.71
CA GLY A 427 8.22 15.49 -15.61
C GLY A 427 8.71 16.62 -16.51
N TYR A 428 9.76 17.31 -16.09
CA TYR A 428 10.46 18.30 -16.91
C TYR A 428 11.97 18.01 -16.88
N ARG A 429 12.57 17.90 -18.06
CA ARG A 429 14.02 17.75 -18.26
C ARG A 429 14.64 19.11 -18.62
N PHE A 430 15.65 19.49 -17.86
CA PHE A 430 16.32 20.79 -18.03
C PHE A 430 17.27 20.82 -19.22
#